data_8e8addd5d2e8f292df762ee5804fe2ec
#
_entry.id   8e8addd5d2e8f292df762ee5804fe2ec
#
_cell.length_a   1.000
_cell.length_b   1.000
_cell.length_c   1.000
_cell.angle_alpha   90.00
_cell.angle_beta   90.00
_cell.angle_gamma   90.00
#
_symmetry.space_group_name_H-M   'P 1'
#
loop_
_entity.id
_entity.type
_entity.pdbx_description
1 polymer ?
#
loop_
_entity_poly.entity_id
_entity_poly.type
_entity_poly.pdbx_seq_one_letter_code
_entity_poly.pdbx_strand_id
1 'polypeptide(L)'
;MEAGAVAPEGVVEALLRGPGAVRIRGVFSAAQVAEARRVVMEHSQDRAQTVTHFQGQAAEDQRLHLQRRVWNLLAKGDVFSEMAEQPAIVAAMRLFLGDDFIMGSIAANRILPDGPGQEPHIDYPYWDFHAPTTFPVGINTSFPLNAQVTIPLDPFTAQTGATAFVPHTQHELRYPGEGDAFFERCERMEAEPGDAIVFFGATWHCAMPNHSAQDRSAVLIQYLPKFVKPMEDLRSMVGEAFVKNASPTMRQLLGLNFPYPQNLEAIAVATNAEGRKNAMR
;
A
#
# COMPACT_ATOMS: atom_id res chain seq x y z
N MET A 1 8.85 5.95 -15.20
CA MET A 1 9.51 7.25 -14.89
C MET A 1 10.82 6.96 -14.17
N GLU A 2 11.86 7.75 -14.36
CA GLU A 2 13.13 7.64 -13.61
C GLU A 2 13.02 8.44 -12.31
N ALA A 3 13.54 7.94 -11.18
CA ALA A 3 13.37 8.55 -9.85
C ALA A 3 13.79 10.03 -9.78
N GLY A 4 14.87 10.43 -10.46
CA GLY A 4 15.36 11.81 -10.49
C GLY A 4 14.56 12.78 -11.34
N ALA A 5 13.56 12.30 -12.12
CA ALA A 5 12.73 13.10 -13.03
C ALA A 5 11.23 12.97 -12.71
N VAL A 6 10.87 12.38 -11.58
CA VAL A 6 9.46 12.17 -11.20
C VAL A 6 8.84 13.49 -10.78
N ALA A 7 8.01 14.05 -11.65
CA ALA A 7 7.08 15.09 -11.25
C ALA A 7 5.90 14.45 -10.51
N PRO A 8 5.60 14.85 -9.25
CA PRO A 8 4.47 14.32 -8.49
C PRO A 8 3.15 14.40 -9.27
N GLU A 9 2.95 15.46 -10.05
CA GLU A 9 1.79 15.66 -10.92
C GLU A 9 1.66 14.55 -11.96
N GLY A 10 2.77 14.09 -12.53
CA GLY A 10 2.77 12.99 -13.50
C GLY A 10 2.36 11.65 -12.88
N VAL A 11 2.70 11.42 -11.61
CA VAL A 11 2.22 10.26 -10.87
C VAL A 11 0.70 10.35 -10.67
N VAL A 12 0.21 11.49 -10.18
CA VAL A 12 -1.23 11.72 -9.95
C VAL A 12 -2.02 11.60 -11.25
N GLU A 13 -1.51 12.13 -12.36
CA GLU A 13 -2.14 11.99 -13.67
C GLU A 13 -2.25 10.52 -14.11
N ALA A 14 -1.18 9.74 -13.92
CA ALA A 14 -1.19 8.31 -14.21
C ALA A 14 -2.22 7.54 -13.38
N LEU A 15 -2.39 7.90 -12.09
CA LEU A 15 -3.34 7.26 -11.19
C LEU A 15 -4.79 7.62 -11.51
N LEU A 16 -5.07 8.90 -11.80
CA LEU A 16 -6.44 9.39 -11.98
C LEU A 16 -6.96 9.26 -13.41
N ARG A 17 -6.14 9.59 -14.40
CA ARG A 17 -6.56 9.67 -15.82
C ARG A 17 -5.82 8.73 -16.74
N GLY A 18 -4.64 8.27 -16.30
CA GLY A 18 -3.84 7.27 -17.00
C GLY A 18 -4.28 5.84 -16.68
N PRO A 19 -3.36 4.90 -16.75
CA PRO A 19 -3.66 3.47 -16.59
C PRO A 19 -4.08 3.07 -15.16
N GLY A 20 -4.01 3.97 -14.17
CA GLY A 20 -4.28 3.67 -12.76
C GLY A 20 -3.07 3.15 -12.00
N ALA A 21 -1.94 2.96 -12.68
CA ALA A 21 -0.68 2.51 -12.11
C ALA A 21 0.51 3.17 -12.81
N VAL A 22 1.63 3.32 -12.09
CA VAL A 22 2.88 3.84 -12.63
C VAL A 22 4.09 3.20 -11.96
N ARG A 23 5.11 2.85 -12.75
CA ARG A 23 6.42 2.43 -12.26
C ARG A 23 7.37 3.62 -12.19
N ILE A 24 8.01 3.78 -11.05
CA ILE A 24 9.09 4.74 -10.82
C ILE A 24 10.38 3.92 -10.64
N ARG A 25 11.36 4.14 -11.50
CA ARG A 25 12.60 3.35 -11.52
C ARG A 25 13.64 3.91 -10.58
N GLY A 26 14.39 3.00 -9.93
CA GLY A 26 15.58 3.35 -9.16
C GLY A 26 15.29 4.25 -7.95
N VAL A 27 14.16 4.07 -7.31
CA VAL A 27 13.72 4.87 -6.15
C VAL A 27 14.53 4.52 -4.92
N PHE A 28 14.89 3.25 -4.78
CA PHE A 28 15.62 2.73 -3.62
C PHE A 28 16.98 2.17 -4.04
N SER A 29 17.97 2.42 -3.22
CA SER A 29 19.33 1.90 -3.44
C SER A 29 19.41 0.38 -3.27
N ALA A 30 20.40 -0.24 -3.89
CA ALA A 30 20.66 -1.67 -3.71
C ALA A 30 20.89 -2.06 -2.24
N ALA A 31 21.48 -1.16 -1.44
CA ALA A 31 21.68 -1.39 0.00
C ALA A 31 20.37 -1.44 0.77
N GLN A 32 19.43 -0.51 0.50
CA GLN A 32 18.08 -0.52 1.11
C GLN A 32 17.31 -1.76 0.72
N VAL A 33 17.36 -2.16 -0.56
CA VAL A 33 16.70 -3.37 -1.04
C VAL A 33 17.25 -4.62 -0.35
N ALA A 34 18.59 -4.73 -0.28
CA ALA A 34 19.25 -5.87 0.35
C ALA A 34 18.91 -5.99 1.84
N GLU A 35 18.90 -4.88 2.57
CA GLU A 35 18.55 -4.86 3.99
C GLU A 35 17.07 -5.20 4.20
N ALA A 36 16.16 -4.58 3.46
CA ALA A 36 14.74 -4.90 3.55
C ALA A 36 14.48 -6.39 3.23
N ARG A 37 15.13 -6.91 2.18
CA ARG A 37 15.03 -8.32 1.81
C ARG A 37 15.55 -9.25 2.91
N ARG A 38 16.70 -8.93 3.50
CA ARG A 38 17.26 -9.70 4.63
C ARG A 38 16.26 -9.81 5.78
N VAL A 39 15.69 -8.69 6.21
CA VAL A 39 14.70 -8.66 7.29
C VAL A 39 13.43 -9.43 6.93
N VAL A 40 12.92 -9.27 5.72
CA VAL A 40 11.74 -10.02 5.25
C VAL A 40 12.02 -11.52 5.23
N MET A 41 13.18 -11.94 4.76
CA MET A 41 13.58 -13.35 4.76
C MET A 41 13.68 -13.92 6.17
N GLU A 42 14.28 -13.19 7.11
CA GLU A 42 14.42 -13.58 8.52
C GLU A 42 13.05 -13.81 9.17
N HIS A 43 12.11 -12.87 8.99
CA HIS A 43 10.79 -12.91 9.60
C HIS A 43 9.73 -13.71 8.85
N SER A 44 10.07 -14.32 7.72
CA SER A 44 9.17 -15.14 6.91
C SER A 44 9.56 -16.63 6.83
N GLN A 45 10.46 -17.10 7.73
CA GLN A 45 10.90 -18.49 7.75
C GLN A 45 9.80 -19.41 8.31
N ASP A 46 9.08 -18.97 9.33
CA ASP A 46 8.08 -19.78 10.00
C ASP A 46 6.73 -19.73 9.31
N ARG A 47 6.20 -20.91 9.01
CA ARG A 47 4.88 -21.11 8.42
C ARG A 47 3.73 -20.64 9.31
N ALA A 48 3.89 -20.69 10.63
CA ALA A 48 2.85 -20.33 11.59
C ALA A 48 2.62 -18.83 11.74
N GLN A 49 3.55 -17.99 11.26
CA GLN A 49 3.48 -16.52 11.39
C GLN A 49 2.82 -15.81 10.20
N THR A 50 2.30 -16.57 9.24
CA THR A 50 1.83 -16.02 7.98
C THR A 50 0.32 -16.07 7.86
N VAL A 51 -0.34 -15.11 8.50
CA VAL A 51 -1.76 -14.85 8.22
C VAL A 51 -1.84 -13.83 7.09
N THR A 52 -2.47 -14.20 5.98
CA THR A 52 -2.79 -13.26 4.92
C THR A 52 -4.15 -12.65 5.19
N HIS A 53 -4.32 -11.35 5.00
CA HIS A 53 -5.62 -10.68 5.14
C HIS A 53 -6.61 -11.10 4.07
N PHE A 54 -6.12 -11.36 2.88
CA PHE A 54 -6.95 -11.63 1.73
C PHE A 54 -6.86 -13.12 1.41
N GLN A 55 -7.86 -13.83 1.79
CA GLN A 55 -7.92 -15.25 1.53
C GLN A 55 -8.78 -15.58 0.30
N GLY A 56 -9.83 -14.79 0.00
CA GLY A 56 -10.71 -15.03 -1.15
C GLY A 56 -11.08 -16.50 -1.33
N GLN A 57 -11.34 -16.94 -2.55
CA GLN A 57 -11.44 -18.37 -2.87
C GLN A 57 -10.10 -19.10 -2.71
N ALA A 58 -8.99 -18.39 -2.76
CA ALA A 58 -7.68 -18.96 -2.45
C ALA A 58 -7.56 -19.44 -1.00
N ALA A 59 -8.50 -19.14 -0.11
CA ALA A 59 -8.57 -19.71 1.24
C ALA A 59 -8.62 -21.23 1.24
N GLU A 60 -9.18 -21.82 0.18
CA GLU A 60 -9.26 -23.27 -0.01
C GLU A 60 -7.99 -23.83 -0.69
N ASP A 61 -7.10 -22.99 -1.22
CA ASP A 61 -5.86 -23.43 -1.86
C ASP A 61 -4.88 -23.95 -0.81
N GLN A 62 -4.58 -25.24 -0.87
CA GLN A 62 -3.61 -25.90 0.02
C GLN A 62 -2.20 -25.28 -0.06
N ARG A 63 -1.92 -24.48 -1.10
CA ARG A 63 -0.65 -23.77 -1.32
C ARG A 63 -0.56 -22.41 -0.65
N LEU A 64 -1.58 -21.95 0.07
CA LEU A 64 -1.54 -20.65 0.79
C LEU A 64 -0.34 -20.50 1.71
N HIS A 65 0.19 -21.60 2.25
CA HIS A 65 1.40 -21.59 3.05
C HIS A 65 2.66 -21.15 2.27
N LEU A 66 2.60 -21.12 0.94
CA LEU A 66 3.66 -20.62 0.07
C LEU A 66 3.59 -19.08 -0.10
N GLN A 67 2.52 -18.46 0.36
CA GLN A 67 2.40 -17.02 0.47
C GLN A 67 2.61 -16.62 1.93
N ARG A 68 3.66 -15.84 2.20
CA ARG A 68 4.07 -15.47 3.56
C ARG A 68 4.06 -13.96 3.73
N ARG A 69 3.30 -13.47 4.71
CA ARG A 69 3.19 -12.05 5.02
C ARG A 69 4.04 -11.71 6.25
N VAL A 70 4.73 -10.59 6.22
CA VAL A 70 5.45 -10.05 7.38
C VAL A 70 4.83 -8.72 7.76
N TRP A 71 4.29 -8.66 8.96
CA TRP A 71 3.62 -7.48 9.52
C TRP A 71 4.54 -6.69 10.44
N ASN A 72 4.11 -5.48 10.81
CA ASN A 72 4.83 -4.60 11.74
C ASN A 72 6.28 -4.36 11.32
N LEU A 73 6.48 -3.99 10.07
CA LEU A 73 7.81 -3.79 9.49
C LEU A 73 8.57 -2.64 10.15
N LEU A 74 7.88 -1.56 10.57
CA LEU A 74 8.50 -0.41 11.22
C LEU A 74 9.23 -0.78 12.53
N ALA A 75 8.80 -1.84 13.22
CA ALA A 75 9.47 -2.34 14.41
C ALA A 75 10.59 -3.34 14.11
N LYS A 76 10.80 -3.69 12.83
CA LYS A 76 11.77 -4.71 12.42
C LYS A 76 13.03 -4.15 11.76
N GLY A 77 13.01 -2.88 11.34
CA GLY A 77 14.19 -2.24 10.76
C GLY A 77 13.92 -0.82 10.27
N ASP A 78 14.89 0.05 10.44
CA ASP A 78 14.81 1.47 10.07
C ASP A 78 14.60 1.66 8.56
N VAL A 79 15.07 0.73 7.75
CA VAL A 79 14.91 0.74 6.28
C VAL A 79 13.46 0.86 5.86
N PHE A 80 12.52 0.34 6.63
CA PHE A 80 11.09 0.43 6.31
C PHE A 80 10.52 1.83 6.59
N SER A 81 11.06 2.53 7.57
CA SER A 81 10.78 3.96 7.78
C SER A 81 11.29 4.79 6.59
N GLU A 82 12.53 4.55 6.17
CA GLU A 82 13.11 5.21 5.00
C GLU A 82 12.28 4.97 3.73
N MET A 83 11.81 3.73 3.53
CA MET A 83 10.96 3.38 2.39
C MET A 83 9.61 4.10 2.43
N ALA A 84 8.97 4.15 3.61
CA ALA A 84 7.69 4.82 3.78
C ALA A 84 7.77 6.36 3.64
N GLU A 85 8.93 6.93 3.97
CA GLU A 85 9.18 8.38 3.93
C GLU A 85 9.85 8.84 2.63
N GLN A 86 9.95 7.98 1.62
CA GLN A 86 10.63 8.31 0.36
C GLN A 86 10.08 9.61 -0.26
N PRO A 87 10.91 10.64 -0.45
CA PRO A 87 10.41 11.99 -0.76
C PRO A 87 9.57 12.10 -2.04
N ALA A 88 9.94 11.37 -3.10
CA ALA A 88 9.19 11.40 -4.35
C ALA A 88 7.80 10.77 -4.21
N ILE A 89 7.69 9.70 -3.42
CA ILE A 89 6.42 9.04 -3.11
C ILE A 89 5.57 9.95 -2.22
N VAL A 90 6.14 10.47 -1.14
CA VAL A 90 5.45 11.38 -0.21
C VAL A 90 4.91 12.62 -0.93
N ALA A 91 5.68 13.21 -1.85
CA ALA A 91 5.23 14.35 -2.64
C ALA A 91 4.03 14.00 -3.54
N ALA A 92 4.05 12.83 -4.19
CA ALA A 92 2.93 12.36 -5.00
C ALA A 92 1.68 12.09 -4.14
N MET A 93 1.86 11.47 -2.95
CA MET A 93 0.74 11.19 -2.03
C MET A 93 0.09 12.47 -1.50
N ARG A 94 0.87 13.53 -1.25
CA ARG A 94 0.32 14.85 -0.86
C ARG A 94 -0.65 15.40 -1.90
N LEU A 95 -0.29 15.32 -3.17
CA LEU A 95 -1.16 15.77 -4.25
C LEU A 95 -2.36 14.85 -4.47
N PHE A 96 -2.19 13.54 -4.25
CA PHE A 96 -3.22 12.55 -4.53
C PHE A 96 -4.24 12.41 -3.41
N LEU A 97 -3.80 12.42 -2.14
CA LEU A 97 -4.61 12.13 -0.96
C LEU A 97 -4.83 13.35 -0.04
N GLY A 98 -4.13 14.45 -0.31
CA GLY A 98 -4.14 15.65 0.53
C GLY A 98 -2.87 15.79 1.37
N ASP A 99 -2.57 17.02 1.81
CA ASP A 99 -1.35 17.35 2.56
C ASP A 99 -1.16 16.57 3.86
N ASP A 100 -2.25 16.11 4.42
CA ASP A 100 -2.34 15.47 5.74
C ASP A 100 -2.65 13.97 5.67
N PHE A 101 -2.32 13.33 4.55
CA PHE A 101 -2.47 11.88 4.36
C PHE A 101 -1.70 11.08 5.43
N ILE A 102 -2.14 9.85 5.66
CA ILE A 102 -1.55 8.94 6.64
C ILE A 102 -1.18 7.60 5.99
N MET A 103 -0.46 6.77 6.69
CA MET A 103 -0.20 5.39 6.29
C MET A 103 -1.24 4.45 6.89
N GLY A 104 -1.83 3.60 6.05
CA GLY A 104 -2.85 2.63 6.45
C GLY A 104 -2.28 1.27 6.83
N SER A 105 -1.17 0.90 6.18
CA SER A 105 -0.49 -0.38 6.39
C SER A 105 0.93 -0.32 5.84
N ILE A 106 1.83 -1.10 6.43
CA ILE A 106 3.13 -1.42 5.88
C ILE A 106 3.49 -2.87 6.19
N ALA A 107 3.48 -3.72 5.17
CA ALA A 107 3.76 -5.14 5.30
C ALA A 107 4.65 -5.62 4.16
N ALA A 108 5.29 -6.78 4.32
CA ALA A 108 5.93 -7.46 3.20
C ALA A 108 5.17 -8.73 2.84
N ASN A 109 5.23 -9.08 1.57
CA ASN A 109 4.73 -10.34 1.06
C ASN A 109 5.86 -11.09 0.35
N ARG A 110 6.07 -12.35 0.75
CA ARG A 110 7.00 -13.28 0.12
C ARG A 110 6.20 -14.45 -0.46
N ILE A 111 6.29 -14.63 -1.76
CA ILE A 111 5.66 -15.75 -2.46
C ILE A 111 6.76 -16.72 -2.91
N LEU A 112 6.72 -17.91 -2.35
CA LEU A 112 7.67 -18.99 -2.66
C LEU A 112 7.37 -19.56 -4.05
N PRO A 113 8.29 -20.38 -4.62
CA PRO A 113 8.01 -21.16 -5.81
C PRO A 113 6.69 -21.92 -5.71
N ASP A 114 5.93 -21.94 -6.80
CA ASP A 114 4.57 -22.49 -6.90
C ASP A 114 3.52 -21.84 -5.98
N GLY A 115 3.88 -20.71 -5.34
CA GLY A 115 2.94 -19.96 -4.50
C GLY A 115 1.78 -19.40 -5.32
N PRO A 116 0.56 -19.43 -4.74
CA PRO A 116 -0.66 -19.04 -5.46
C PRO A 116 -0.72 -17.52 -5.71
N GLY A 117 -1.52 -17.15 -6.70
CA GLY A 117 -1.95 -15.76 -6.89
C GLY A 117 -3.09 -15.37 -5.94
N GLN A 118 -3.74 -14.27 -6.30
CA GLN A 118 -4.96 -13.78 -5.66
C GLN A 118 -6.05 -13.68 -6.71
N GLU A 119 -7.29 -13.65 -6.27
CA GLU A 119 -8.39 -13.28 -7.15
C GLU A 119 -8.31 -11.82 -7.57
N PRO A 120 -8.77 -11.49 -8.78
CA PRO A 120 -8.92 -10.09 -9.19
C PRO A 120 -9.81 -9.31 -8.24
N HIS A 121 -9.33 -8.15 -7.78
CA HIS A 121 -10.03 -7.34 -6.81
C HIS A 121 -9.68 -5.85 -6.97
N ILE A 122 -10.29 -5.05 -6.14
CA ILE A 122 -9.88 -3.68 -5.83
C ILE A 122 -9.61 -3.58 -4.33
N ASP A 123 -8.71 -2.70 -3.97
CA ASP A 123 -8.41 -2.37 -2.59
C ASP A 123 -9.30 -1.22 -2.04
N TYR A 124 -10.49 -1.08 -2.59
CA TYR A 124 -11.37 0.05 -2.33
C TYR A 124 -12.84 -0.37 -2.26
N PRO A 125 -13.56 -0.13 -1.19
CA PRO A 125 -13.11 0.32 0.13
C PRO A 125 -12.58 -0.86 0.98
N TYR A 126 -11.69 -0.55 1.94
CA TYR A 126 -11.02 -1.56 2.76
C TYR A 126 -11.84 -2.19 3.87
N TRP A 127 -12.88 -1.56 4.31
CA TRP A 127 -13.56 -1.94 5.54
C TRP A 127 -14.53 -3.12 5.41
N ASP A 128 -14.73 -3.60 4.21
CA ASP A 128 -15.62 -4.76 3.98
C ASP A 128 -15.01 -5.80 3.04
N PHE A 129 -14.08 -6.57 3.56
CA PHE A 129 -13.46 -7.66 2.82
C PHE A 129 -14.40 -8.83 2.57
N HIS A 130 -15.48 -8.95 3.37
CA HIS A 130 -16.38 -10.09 3.35
C HIS A 130 -17.65 -9.82 2.56
N ALA A 131 -17.91 -8.57 2.22
CA ALA A 131 -19.11 -8.17 1.49
C ALA A 131 -18.78 -7.16 0.37
N PRO A 132 -18.03 -7.58 -0.68
CA PRO A 132 -17.60 -6.69 -1.76
C PRO A 132 -18.74 -6.07 -2.55
N THR A 133 -19.97 -6.52 -2.33
CA THR A 133 -21.20 -5.99 -2.94
C THR A 133 -21.83 -4.84 -2.16
N THR A 134 -21.34 -4.54 -0.96
CA THR A 134 -21.90 -3.48 -0.08
C THR A 134 -21.26 -2.12 -0.28
N PHE A 135 -20.80 -1.82 -1.49
CA PHE A 135 -20.26 -0.51 -1.82
C PHE A 135 -21.27 0.60 -1.53
N PRO A 136 -20.86 1.69 -0.87
CA PRO A 136 -21.70 2.87 -0.81
C PRO A 136 -21.99 3.42 -2.21
N VAL A 137 -23.23 3.57 -2.53
CA VAL A 137 -23.65 4.13 -3.82
C VAL A 137 -23.13 5.57 -3.95
N GLY A 138 -22.56 5.90 -5.12
CA GLY A 138 -22.11 7.26 -5.43
C GLY A 138 -20.66 7.59 -5.07
N ILE A 139 -19.87 6.62 -4.59
CA ILE A 139 -18.41 6.80 -4.53
C ILE A 139 -17.88 6.94 -5.96
N ASN A 140 -16.95 7.85 -6.16
CA ASN A 140 -16.32 8.08 -7.46
C ASN A 140 -14.82 8.36 -7.31
N THR A 141 -14.08 8.26 -8.41
CA THR A 141 -12.62 8.41 -8.46
C THR A 141 -12.12 9.83 -8.25
N SER A 142 -12.98 10.85 -8.28
CA SER A 142 -12.57 12.21 -7.96
C SER A 142 -12.25 12.40 -6.47
N PHE A 143 -12.49 11.38 -5.66
CA PHE A 143 -12.18 11.38 -4.25
C PHE A 143 -11.44 10.09 -3.86
N PRO A 144 -10.13 10.01 -4.07
CA PRO A 144 -9.36 8.80 -3.78
C PRO A 144 -9.30 8.52 -2.28
N LEU A 145 -9.59 7.28 -1.89
CA LEU A 145 -9.52 6.83 -0.50
C LEU A 145 -8.27 6.01 -0.18
N ASN A 146 -7.45 5.70 -1.17
CA ASN A 146 -6.17 5.05 -0.96
C ASN A 146 -5.23 5.17 -2.15
N ALA A 147 -3.96 4.93 -1.88
CA ALA A 147 -2.94 4.60 -2.88
C ALA A 147 -2.08 3.47 -2.34
N GLN A 148 -1.64 2.62 -3.23
CA GLN A 148 -0.75 1.51 -2.93
C GLN A 148 0.62 1.77 -3.52
N VAL A 149 1.65 1.36 -2.77
CA VAL A 149 3.03 1.33 -3.26
C VAL A 149 3.59 -0.06 -3.04
N THR A 150 3.97 -0.71 -4.13
CA THR A 150 4.69 -2.00 -4.10
C THR A 150 6.16 -1.74 -4.42
N ILE A 151 7.05 -2.18 -3.54
CA ILE A 151 8.50 -2.06 -3.67
C ILE A 151 9.06 -3.46 -3.86
N PRO A 152 9.42 -3.87 -5.07
CA PRO A 152 10.03 -5.16 -5.34
C PRO A 152 11.37 -5.31 -4.61
N LEU A 153 11.55 -6.41 -3.91
CA LEU A 153 12.81 -6.84 -3.30
C LEU A 153 13.49 -7.96 -4.11
N ASP A 154 12.73 -8.60 -4.98
CA ASP A 154 13.13 -9.57 -5.99
C ASP A 154 12.55 -9.13 -7.35
N PRO A 155 13.06 -9.56 -8.50
CA PRO A 155 12.53 -9.18 -9.80
C PRO A 155 11.04 -9.54 -9.95
N PHE A 156 10.23 -8.57 -10.34
CA PHE A 156 8.84 -8.76 -10.70
C PHE A 156 8.73 -8.97 -12.21
N THR A 157 8.54 -10.19 -12.62
CA THR A 157 8.36 -10.61 -14.02
C THR A 157 7.07 -11.41 -14.17
N ALA A 158 6.65 -11.65 -15.38
CA ALA A 158 5.51 -12.55 -15.64
C ALA A 158 5.71 -13.91 -14.98
N GLN A 159 6.93 -14.45 -14.99
CA GLN A 159 7.26 -15.77 -14.44
C GLN A 159 7.28 -15.78 -12.90
N THR A 160 7.80 -14.73 -12.25
CA THR A 160 7.81 -14.62 -10.78
C THR A 160 6.45 -14.22 -10.21
N GLY A 161 5.45 -13.98 -11.07
CA GLY A 161 4.11 -13.61 -10.66
C GLY A 161 3.96 -12.11 -10.37
N ALA A 162 4.55 -11.24 -11.20
CA ALA A 162 4.30 -9.80 -11.13
C ALA A 162 2.80 -9.50 -11.07
N THR A 163 2.42 -8.54 -10.25
CA THR A 163 1.02 -8.12 -10.08
C THR A 163 0.39 -7.83 -11.43
N ALA A 164 -0.76 -8.44 -11.71
CA ALA A 164 -1.57 -8.12 -12.86
C ALA A 164 -2.54 -6.98 -12.54
N PHE A 165 -2.81 -6.13 -13.51
CA PHE A 165 -3.83 -5.07 -13.40
C PHE A 165 -4.49 -4.83 -14.75
N VAL A 166 -5.71 -4.31 -14.73
CA VAL A 166 -6.39 -3.89 -15.95
C VAL A 166 -6.38 -2.37 -16.01
N PRO A 167 -5.69 -1.77 -17.01
CA PRO A 167 -5.60 -0.32 -17.14
C PRO A 167 -6.97 0.35 -17.23
N HIS A 168 -7.08 1.56 -16.67
CA HIS A 168 -8.26 2.43 -16.74
C HIS A 168 -9.51 1.93 -15.98
N THR A 169 -9.40 0.85 -15.18
CA THR A 169 -10.52 0.29 -14.41
C THR A 169 -10.77 0.99 -13.08
N GLN A 170 -9.89 1.89 -12.64
CA GLN A 170 -10.12 2.72 -11.45
C GLN A 170 -11.41 3.56 -11.53
N HIS A 171 -12.00 3.67 -12.70
CA HIS A 171 -13.27 4.37 -12.93
C HIS A 171 -14.50 3.48 -12.81
N GLU A 172 -14.33 2.17 -12.76
CA GLU A 172 -15.42 1.20 -12.68
C GLU A 172 -16.08 1.16 -11.30
N LEU A 173 -15.32 1.42 -10.23
CA LEU A 173 -15.76 1.46 -8.82
C LEU A 173 -16.55 0.23 -8.38
N ARG A 174 -16.16 -0.93 -8.86
CA ARG A 174 -16.72 -2.24 -8.53
C ARG A 174 -15.63 -3.31 -8.60
N TYR A 175 -15.88 -4.42 -7.98
CA TYR A 175 -15.04 -5.60 -8.16
C TYR A 175 -15.18 -6.15 -9.58
N PRO A 176 -14.10 -6.68 -10.18
CA PRO A 176 -14.20 -7.42 -11.43
C PRO A 176 -15.03 -8.68 -11.23
N GLY A 177 -15.92 -8.97 -12.16
CA GLY A 177 -16.73 -10.18 -12.19
C GLY A 177 -16.27 -11.15 -13.29
N GLU A 178 -16.88 -12.33 -13.36
CA GLU A 178 -16.53 -13.35 -14.37
C GLU A 178 -16.64 -12.84 -15.81
N GLY A 179 -17.61 -11.97 -16.10
CA GLY A 179 -17.83 -11.40 -17.43
C GLY A 179 -16.84 -10.31 -17.86
N ASP A 180 -15.95 -9.88 -16.98
CA ASP A 180 -15.05 -8.76 -17.26
C ASP A 180 -13.76 -9.18 -17.98
N ALA A 181 -13.53 -10.47 -18.16
CA ALA A 181 -12.37 -11.03 -18.87
C ALA A 181 -11.03 -10.47 -18.33
N PHE A 182 -10.88 -10.40 -16.99
CA PHE A 182 -9.73 -9.79 -16.34
C PHE A 182 -8.40 -10.31 -16.89
N PHE A 183 -8.23 -11.63 -16.96
CA PHE A 183 -6.97 -12.25 -17.37
C PHE A 183 -6.65 -12.10 -18.86
N GLU A 184 -7.65 -11.80 -19.69
CA GLU A 184 -7.46 -11.51 -21.12
C GLU A 184 -7.03 -10.05 -21.35
N ARG A 185 -7.41 -9.15 -20.43
CA ARG A 185 -7.20 -7.71 -20.51
C ARG A 185 -6.02 -7.21 -19.70
N CYS A 186 -5.54 -8.01 -18.73
CA CYS A 186 -4.56 -7.54 -17.76
C CYS A 186 -3.17 -7.36 -18.36
N GLU A 187 -2.48 -6.37 -17.87
CA GLU A 187 -1.05 -6.16 -18.03
C GLU A 187 -0.29 -6.56 -16.77
N ARG A 188 1.03 -6.70 -16.87
CA ARG A 188 1.90 -7.01 -15.71
C ARG A 188 2.60 -5.76 -15.23
N MET A 189 2.58 -5.53 -13.93
CA MET A 189 3.38 -4.50 -13.27
C MET A 189 4.83 -5.02 -13.10
N GLU A 190 5.53 -5.21 -14.23
CA GLU A 190 6.92 -5.68 -14.20
C GLU A 190 7.87 -4.59 -13.69
N ALA A 191 8.78 -4.97 -12.79
CA ALA A 191 9.69 -4.05 -12.14
C ALA A 191 10.95 -4.75 -11.61
N GLU A 192 12.02 -3.99 -11.45
CA GLU A 192 13.27 -4.45 -10.87
C GLU A 192 13.33 -4.11 -9.37
N PRO A 193 14.15 -4.83 -8.58
CA PRO A 193 14.41 -4.47 -7.20
C PRO A 193 14.89 -3.03 -7.07
N GLY A 194 14.26 -2.28 -6.16
CA GLY A 194 14.55 -0.85 -5.97
C GLY A 194 13.66 0.11 -6.76
N ASP A 195 12.81 -0.39 -7.64
CA ASP A 195 11.74 0.41 -8.21
C ASP A 195 10.58 0.60 -7.21
N ALA A 196 9.66 1.50 -7.52
CA ALA A 196 8.37 1.60 -6.87
C ALA A 196 7.26 1.49 -7.90
N ILE A 197 6.29 0.63 -7.65
CA ILE A 197 5.03 0.57 -8.39
C ILE A 197 3.99 1.29 -7.54
N VAL A 198 3.48 2.42 -8.05
CA VAL A 198 2.43 3.19 -7.38
C VAL A 198 1.14 2.97 -8.15
N PHE A 199 0.07 2.61 -7.47
CA PHE A 199 -1.22 2.42 -8.11
C PHE A 199 -2.39 2.87 -7.24
N PHE A 200 -3.46 3.25 -7.88
CA PHE A 200 -4.71 3.58 -7.21
C PHE A 200 -5.43 2.28 -6.83
N GLY A 201 -5.81 2.12 -5.57
CA GLY A 201 -6.43 0.89 -5.09
C GLY A 201 -7.76 0.54 -5.76
N ALA A 202 -8.44 1.50 -6.38
CA ALA A 202 -9.63 1.25 -7.19
C ALA A 202 -9.31 0.59 -8.55
N THR A 203 -8.05 0.55 -8.98
CA THR A 203 -7.65 -0.18 -10.20
C THR A 203 -7.78 -1.68 -9.97
N TRP A 204 -8.42 -2.39 -10.88
CA TRP A 204 -8.52 -3.85 -10.81
C TRP A 204 -7.15 -4.49 -10.89
N HIS A 205 -6.81 -5.31 -9.91
CA HIS A 205 -5.52 -5.97 -9.84
C HIS A 205 -5.58 -7.29 -9.07
N CYS A 206 -4.51 -8.08 -9.20
CA CYS A 206 -4.28 -9.24 -8.35
C CYS A 206 -2.80 -9.64 -8.35
N ALA A 207 -2.36 -10.31 -7.29
CA ALA A 207 -1.09 -11.03 -7.33
C ALA A 207 -1.24 -12.25 -8.25
N MET A 208 -0.22 -12.51 -9.07
CA MET A 208 -0.19 -13.69 -9.92
C MET A 208 0.63 -14.81 -9.29
N PRO A 209 0.38 -16.07 -9.66
CA PRO A 209 1.16 -17.21 -9.18
C PRO A 209 2.64 -17.08 -9.53
N ASN A 210 3.50 -17.52 -8.64
CA ASN A 210 4.94 -17.60 -8.88
C ASN A 210 5.29 -18.96 -9.53
N HIS A 211 5.57 -18.93 -10.83
CA HIS A 211 5.98 -20.12 -11.61
C HIS A 211 7.51 -20.24 -11.74
N SER A 212 8.27 -19.41 -11.01
CA SER A 212 9.73 -19.47 -11.03
C SER A 212 10.26 -20.40 -9.94
N ALA A 213 11.55 -20.73 -10.04
CA ALA A 213 12.27 -21.46 -9.00
C ALA A 213 12.78 -20.56 -7.84
N GLN A 214 12.43 -19.27 -7.85
CA GLN A 214 12.90 -18.29 -6.88
C GLN A 214 11.73 -17.67 -6.12
N ASP A 215 12.02 -17.17 -4.93
CA ASP A 215 11.06 -16.38 -4.16
C ASP A 215 10.81 -15.04 -4.85
N ARG A 216 9.61 -14.49 -4.65
CA ARG A 216 9.28 -13.13 -5.01
C ARG A 216 8.81 -12.38 -3.76
N SER A 217 9.60 -11.42 -3.34
CA SER A 217 9.33 -10.60 -2.16
C SER A 217 9.11 -9.14 -2.54
N ALA A 218 8.22 -8.47 -1.82
CA ALA A 218 7.99 -7.04 -1.93
C ALA A 218 7.57 -6.44 -0.59
N VAL A 219 7.89 -5.16 -0.39
CA VAL A 219 7.24 -4.32 0.62
C VAL A 219 6.01 -3.69 0.00
N LEU A 220 4.91 -3.69 0.74
CA LEU A 220 3.62 -3.14 0.36
C LEU A 220 3.27 -2.03 1.34
N ILE A 221 3.05 -0.82 0.85
CA ILE A 221 2.68 0.33 1.67
C ILE A 221 1.36 0.88 1.16
N GLN A 222 0.42 1.08 2.07
CA GLN A 222 -0.82 1.75 1.80
C GLN A 222 -0.82 3.15 2.39
N TYR A 223 -1.23 4.13 1.60
CA TYR A 223 -1.49 5.49 2.05
C TYR A 223 -2.97 5.83 1.92
N LEU A 224 -3.47 6.61 2.88
CA LEU A 224 -4.88 6.95 3.05
C LEU A 224 -5.06 8.44 3.33
N PRO A 225 -6.19 9.05 2.95
CA PRO A 225 -6.61 10.30 3.57
C PRO A 225 -6.77 10.10 5.09
N LYS A 226 -6.46 11.11 5.88
CA LYS A 226 -6.46 11.02 7.37
C LYS A 226 -7.78 10.57 8.00
N PHE A 227 -8.90 10.72 7.30
CA PHE A 227 -10.22 10.35 7.79
C PHE A 227 -10.62 8.91 7.47
N VAL A 228 -9.79 8.18 6.71
CA VAL A 228 -9.97 6.75 6.46
C VAL A 228 -9.27 5.96 7.55
N LYS A 229 -9.96 4.99 8.15
CA LYS A 229 -9.40 4.16 9.20
C LYS A 229 -8.29 3.27 8.65
N PRO A 230 -7.07 3.30 9.23
CA PRO A 230 -5.99 2.39 8.87
C PRO A 230 -6.35 0.92 9.06
N MET A 231 -5.74 0.04 8.26
CA MET A 231 -5.86 -1.41 8.42
C MET A 231 -5.11 -1.93 9.65
N GLU A 232 -4.00 -1.29 10.00
CA GLU A 232 -3.16 -1.65 11.13
C GLU A 232 -3.14 -0.51 12.17
N ASP A 233 -3.14 -0.86 13.43
CA ASP A 233 -2.84 0.09 14.52
C ASP A 233 -1.32 0.29 14.63
N LEU A 234 -0.75 0.92 13.60
CA LEU A 234 0.70 1.11 13.48
C LEU A 234 1.29 1.81 14.69
N ARG A 235 0.56 2.78 15.27
CA ARG A 235 1.00 3.52 16.45
C ARG A 235 1.25 2.60 17.64
N SER A 236 0.30 1.72 17.94
CA SER A 236 0.43 0.76 19.05
C SER A 236 1.49 -0.29 18.77
N MET A 237 1.66 -0.68 17.50
CA MET A 237 2.59 -1.74 17.09
C MET A 237 4.06 -1.33 17.16
N VAL A 238 4.39 -0.05 16.93
CA VAL A 238 5.78 0.43 16.95
C VAL A 238 6.30 0.77 18.36
N GLY A 239 5.41 1.02 19.31
CA GLY A 239 5.75 1.36 20.67
C GLY A 239 6.20 2.82 20.89
N GLU A 240 6.28 3.21 22.18
CA GLU A 240 6.51 4.61 22.58
C GLU A 240 7.89 5.15 22.18
N ALA A 241 8.92 4.31 22.24
CA ALA A 241 10.28 4.73 21.91
C ALA A 241 10.39 5.13 20.42
N PHE A 242 9.77 4.37 19.53
CA PHE A 242 9.71 4.70 18.12
C PHE A 242 8.94 6.01 17.89
N VAL A 243 7.76 6.14 18.50
CA VAL A 243 6.91 7.34 18.38
C VAL A 243 7.64 8.60 18.85
N LYS A 244 8.41 8.50 19.95
CA LYS A 244 9.19 9.62 20.49
C LYS A 244 10.27 10.12 19.52
N ASN A 245 10.90 9.19 18.80
CA ASN A 245 12.01 9.49 17.89
C ASN A 245 11.58 9.64 16.43
N ALA A 246 10.28 9.49 16.13
CA ALA A 246 9.74 9.57 14.77
C ALA A 246 9.99 10.94 14.15
N SER A 247 10.40 10.93 12.88
CA SER A 247 10.56 12.14 12.06
C SER A 247 9.23 12.90 11.93
N PRO A 248 9.22 14.17 11.52
CA PRO A 248 7.98 14.89 11.23
C PRO A 248 7.09 14.16 10.21
N THR A 249 7.67 13.57 9.17
CA THR A 249 6.94 12.81 8.16
C THR A 249 6.36 11.52 8.74
N MET A 250 7.15 10.75 9.50
CA MET A 250 6.67 9.52 10.15
C MET A 250 5.56 9.83 11.16
N ARG A 251 5.67 10.92 11.91
CA ARG A 251 4.59 11.37 12.81
C ARG A 251 3.27 11.62 12.06
N GLN A 252 3.34 12.25 10.87
CA GLN A 252 2.19 12.41 9.99
C GLN A 252 1.66 11.04 9.53
N LEU A 253 2.53 10.19 9.02
CA LEU A 253 2.17 8.85 8.51
C LEU A 253 1.50 7.98 9.57
N LEU A 254 1.92 8.09 10.83
CA LEU A 254 1.30 7.42 11.98
C LEU A 254 0.03 8.12 12.49
N GLY A 255 -0.42 9.20 11.85
CA GLY A 255 -1.60 9.94 12.26
C GLY A 255 -1.44 10.74 13.56
N LEU A 256 -0.21 10.90 14.08
CA LEU A 256 0.06 11.55 15.37
C LEU A 256 -0.20 13.07 15.35
N ASN A 257 -0.21 13.67 14.16
CA ASN A 257 -0.48 15.10 13.99
C ASN A 257 -1.99 15.44 14.02
N PHE A 258 -2.83 14.40 14.05
CA PHE A 258 -4.29 14.53 13.98
C PHE A 258 -4.97 13.79 15.16
N PRO A 259 -4.63 14.13 16.43
CA PRO A 259 -5.24 13.49 17.58
C PRO A 259 -6.72 13.86 17.65
N TYR A 260 -7.55 12.92 18.07
CA TYR A 260 -8.94 13.23 18.42
C TYR A 260 -8.96 14.27 19.55
N PRO A 261 -9.85 15.27 19.48
CA PRO A 261 -10.04 16.17 20.59
C PRO A 261 -10.48 15.40 21.83
N GLN A 262 -9.71 15.49 22.90
CA GLN A 262 -10.03 14.80 24.17
C GLN A 262 -11.16 15.51 24.93
N ASN A 263 -11.35 16.81 24.66
CA ASN A 263 -12.39 17.62 25.27
C ASN A 263 -12.88 18.68 24.27
N LEU A 264 -14.04 18.46 23.72
CA LEU A 264 -14.66 19.39 22.76
C LEU A 264 -15.04 20.73 23.41
N GLU A 265 -15.36 20.75 24.72
CA GLU A 265 -15.67 21.97 25.45
C GLU A 265 -14.43 22.85 25.60
N ALA A 266 -13.25 22.27 25.82
CA ALA A 266 -11.99 23.00 25.88
C ALA A 266 -11.64 23.66 24.54
N ILE A 267 -12.04 23.06 23.42
CA ILE A 267 -11.86 23.64 22.07
C ILE A 267 -12.83 24.80 21.84
N ALA A 268 -14.07 24.70 22.36
CA ALA A 268 -15.06 25.77 22.26
C ALA A 268 -14.66 27.00 23.09
N VAL A 269 -13.94 26.80 24.20
CA VAL A 269 -13.44 27.87 25.08
C VAL A 269 -12.12 28.46 24.59
N ALA A 270 -11.32 27.73 23.82
CA ALA A 270 -10.11 28.26 23.17
C ALA A 270 -10.49 29.18 22.00
N THR A 271 -10.90 30.41 22.33
CA THR A 271 -11.39 31.44 21.42
C THR A 271 -10.29 32.10 20.57
N ASN A 272 -9.04 31.63 20.64
CA ASN A 272 -7.98 32.15 19.80
C ASN A 272 -8.03 31.52 18.39
N ALA A 273 -7.78 32.37 17.39
CA ALA A 273 -7.79 32.00 15.97
C ALA A 273 -6.83 30.85 15.62
N GLU A 274 -5.81 30.60 16.43
CA GLU A 274 -4.85 29.48 16.28
C GLU A 274 -5.45 28.13 16.63
N GLY A 275 -6.25 28.02 17.69
CA GLY A 275 -6.95 26.78 18.05
C GLY A 275 -7.93 26.31 16.97
N ARG A 276 -8.59 27.25 16.29
CA ARG A 276 -9.50 26.95 15.17
C ARG A 276 -8.75 26.51 13.91
N LYS A 277 -7.60 27.11 13.63
CA LYS A 277 -6.77 26.73 12.47
C LYS A 277 -6.19 25.33 12.61
N ASN A 278 -5.84 24.91 13.81
CA ASN A 278 -5.28 23.59 14.07
C ASN A 278 -6.34 22.48 14.16
N ALA A 279 -7.60 22.82 14.44
CA ALA A 279 -8.71 21.85 14.41
C ALA A 279 -9.29 21.63 13.01
N MET A 280 -8.97 22.51 12.05
CA MET A 280 -9.47 22.46 10.67
C MET A 280 -8.39 22.10 9.63
N ARG A 281 -7.17 21.76 10.07
CA ARG A 281 -6.08 21.35 9.19
C ARG A 281 -5.79 19.88 9.28
#